data_e86f0469b79d8c9132a0876ea35a6e01
#
_entry.id   e86f0469b79d8c9132a0876ea35a6e01
#
_cell.length_a   1.000
_cell.length_b   1.000
_cell.length_c   1.000
_cell.angle_alpha   90.00
_cell.angle_beta   90.00
_cell.angle_gamma   90.00
#
_symmetry.space_group_name_H-M   'P 1'
#
loop_
_entity.id
_entity.type
_entity.pdbx_description
1 polymer ?
#
loop_
_entity_poly.entity_id
_entity_poly.type
_entity_poly.pdbx_seq_one_letter_code
_entity_poly.pdbx_strand_id
1 'polypeptide(L)'
;MFCVLFEVQPKPDRWDAYLGYAKSLKPELERIDGFIENIRYRSLTREGWLLSLSSWRDEKSLVRWRTQGEHHEVQRKGRCEVFLDYHLRVGQLTKDSQPPEGHVLREQRLDETAAGAGTTVTLLDANRPQAAGAARAASDEVARWLGLAPAARGLVAWDVFDAVLTPGEVILLLSWRDQAAAEAFERGLSMRAGARLRRVRVVRDYGMFDRREAPQYYAAVAG
;
A
#
# COMPACT_ATOMS: atom_id res chain seq x y z
N MET A 1 -9.12 -11.96 -3.08
CA MET A 1 -8.51 -10.73 -3.61
C MET A 1 -7.14 -10.51 -2.99
N PHE A 2 -6.23 -9.88 -3.73
CA PHE A 2 -4.89 -9.53 -3.28
C PHE A 2 -4.64 -8.04 -3.42
N CYS A 3 -3.66 -7.51 -2.70
CA CYS A 3 -3.15 -6.15 -2.91
C CYS A 3 -1.63 -6.10 -2.82
N VAL A 4 -1.07 -5.07 -3.42
CA VAL A 4 0.33 -4.68 -3.25
C VAL A 4 0.36 -3.31 -2.61
N LEU A 5 1.05 -3.23 -1.48
CA LEU A 5 1.39 -1.97 -0.81
C LEU A 5 2.85 -1.67 -1.15
N PHE A 6 3.05 -0.80 -2.09
CA PHE A 6 4.38 -0.36 -2.51
C PHE A 6 4.65 1.03 -1.97
N GLU A 7 5.32 1.09 -0.84
CA GLU A 7 5.83 2.32 -0.26
C GLU A 7 7.19 2.63 -0.86
N VAL A 8 7.38 3.82 -1.39
CA VAL A 8 8.58 4.16 -2.16
C VAL A 8 9.01 5.59 -1.91
N GLN A 9 10.31 5.79 -1.81
CA GLN A 9 10.95 7.10 -1.75
C GLN A 9 11.81 7.32 -3.01
N PRO A 10 11.31 8.01 -4.03
CA PRO A 10 12.14 8.43 -5.14
C PRO A 10 13.24 9.41 -4.69
N LYS A 11 14.37 9.41 -5.37
CA LYS A 11 15.38 10.47 -5.23
C LYS A 11 14.75 11.82 -5.59
N PRO A 12 15.08 12.92 -4.89
CA PRO A 12 14.46 14.22 -5.13
C PRO A 12 14.58 14.69 -6.59
N ASP A 13 15.71 14.45 -7.23
CA ASP A 13 15.98 14.77 -8.63
C ASP A 13 15.39 13.77 -9.63
N ARG A 14 14.74 12.70 -9.18
CA ARG A 14 14.12 11.62 -9.98
C ARG A 14 12.61 11.54 -9.82
N TRP A 15 12.01 12.49 -9.16
CA TRP A 15 10.57 12.53 -8.96
C TRP A 15 9.77 12.47 -10.27
N ASP A 16 10.14 13.32 -11.24
CA ASP A 16 9.46 13.35 -12.54
C ASP A 16 9.68 12.06 -13.34
N ALA A 17 10.88 11.45 -13.24
CA ALA A 17 11.16 10.17 -13.86
C ALA A 17 10.26 9.07 -13.28
N TYR A 18 10.07 9.03 -11.95
CA TYR A 18 9.15 8.10 -11.30
C TYR A 18 7.71 8.26 -11.80
N LEU A 19 7.20 9.50 -11.85
CA LEU A 19 5.86 9.78 -12.36
C LEU A 19 5.73 9.44 -13.84
N GLY A 20 6.76 9.69 -14.63
CA GLY A 20 6.85 9.33 -16.04
C GLY A 20 6.71 7.81 -16.25
N TYR A 21 7.47 7.00 -15.52
CA TYR A 21 7.34 5.54 -15.56
C TYR A 21 5.96 5.05 -15.10
N ALA A 22 5.43 5.66 -14.05
CA ALA A 22 4.09 5.33 -13.57
C ALA A 22 3.01 5.61 -14.61
N LYS A 23 3.16 6.69 -15.37
CA LYS A 23 2.25 7.06 -16.46
C LYS A 23 2.40 6.14 -17.67
N SER A 24 3.63 5.80 -18.07
CA SER A 24 3.88 4.92 -19.23
C SER A 24 3.37 3.50 -19.00
N LEU A 25 3.51 2.98 -17.77
CA LEU A 25 3.06 1.64 -17.43
C LEU A 25 1.55 1.51 -17.22
N LYS A 26 0.82 2.62 -17.05
CA LYS A 26 -0.61 2.58 -16.73
C LYS A 26 -1.45 1.82 -17.77
N PRO A 27 -1.29 2.02 -19.09
CA PRO A 27 -2.06 1.29 -20.10
C PRO A 27 -1.83 -0.23 -20.05
N GLU A 28 -0.58 -0.66 -19.80
CA GLU A 28 -0.25 -2.08 -19.70
C GLU A 28 -0.81 -2.69 -18.40
N LEU A 29 -0.74 -1.97 -17.30
CA LEU A 29 -1.33 -2.37 -16.03
C LEU A 29 -2.85 -2.61 -16.17
N GLU A 30 -3.55 -1.69 -16.81
CA GLU A 30 -5.00 -1.74 -16.99
C GLU A 30 -5.47 -2.89 -17.92
N ARG A 31 -4.57 -3.43 -18.77
CA ARG A 31 -4.84 -4.60 -19.61
C ARG A 31 -4.65 -5.94 -18.92
N ILE A 32 -4.04 -5.96 -17.75
CA ILE A 32 -3.83 -7.23 -17.03
C ILE A 32 -5.16 -7.78 -16.54
N ASP A 33 -5.54 -8.96 -17.02
CA ASP A 33 -6.74 -9.64 -16.52
C ASP A 33 -6.66 -9.85 -15.02
N GLY A 34 -7.69 -9.34 -14.30
CA GLY A 34 -7.79 -9.36 -12.85
C GLY A 34 -7.15 -8.17 -12.14
N PHE A 35 -6.65 -7.16 -12.86
CA PHE A 35 -6.39 -5.86 -12.30
C PHE A 35 -7.72 -5.19 -11.88
N ILE A 36 -7.75 -4.54 -10.72
CA ILE A 36 -8.96 -3.88 -10.21
C ILE A 36 -8.72 -2.37 -10.14
N GLU A 37 -7.73 -1.95 -9.38
CA GLU A 37 -7.43 -0.53 -9.18
C GLU A 37 -5.95 -0.31 -8.80
N ASN A 38 -5.46 0.90 -9.02
CA ASN A 38 -4.20 1.38 -8.48
C ASN A 38 -4.32 2.86 -8.11
N ILE A 39 -4.18 3.16 -6.83
CA ILE A 39 -4.24 4.52 -6.30
C ILE A 39 -2.86 4.88 -5.73
N ARG A 40 -2.43 6.11 -5.99
CA ARG A 40 -1.19 6.66 -5.42
C ARG A 40 -1.52 7.70 -4.39
N TYR A 41 -0.83 7.57 -3.27
CA TYR A 41 -0.96 8.44 -2.12
C TYR A 41 0.41 9.01 -1.75
N ARG A 42 0.45 10.19 -1.18
CA ARG A 42 1.64 10.83 -0.63
C ARG A 42 1.59 10.75 0.89
N SER A 43 2.68 10.31 1.52
CA SER A 43 2.79 10.27 2.97
C SER A 43 2.67 11.69 3.57
N LEU A 44 1.94 11.77 4.67
CA LEU A 44 1.81 12.99 5.48
C LEU A 44 2.81 13.02 6.65
N THR A 45 3.41 11.86 6.97
CA THR A 45 4.38 11.71 8.08
C THR A 45 5.81 11.66 7.60
N ARG A 46 6.05 11.13 6.38
CA ARG A 46 7.39 10.91 5.82
C ARG A 46 7.56 11.72 4.53
N GLU A 47 8.42 12.73 4.56
CA GLU A 47 8.70 13.55 3.38
C GLU A 47 9.27 12.72 2.22
N GLY A 48 8.77 12.96 1.01
CA GLY A 48 9.20 12.27 -0.21
C GLY A 48 8.72 10.84 -0.37
N TRP A 49 7.98 10.27 0.61
CA TRP A 49 7.42 8.92 0.51
C TRP A 49 6.04 8.91 -0.15
N LEU A 50 5.83 7.87 -0.95
CA LEU A 50 4.56 7.57 -1.61
C LEU A 50 4.13 6.15 -1.26
N LEU A 51 2.82 5.93 -1.29
CA LEU A 51 2.21 4.60 -1.33
C LEU A 51 1.54 4.43 -2.69
N SER A 52 1.93 3.40 -3.45
CA SER A 52 1.16 2.89 -4.59
C SER A 52 0.42 1.64 -4.12
N LEU A 53 -0.88 1.76 -3.97
CA LEU A 53 -1.76 0.68 -3.54
C LEU A 53 -2.50 0.12 -4.74
N SER A 54 -2.24 -1.13 -5.10
CA SER A 54 -2.96 -1.82 -6.18
C SER A 54 -3.75 -3.00 -5.65
N SER A 55 -4.95 -3.21 -6.23
CA SER A 55 -5.89 -4.28 -5.89
C SER A 55 -6.06 -5.23 -7.07
N TRP A 56 -6.16 -6.52 -6.77
CA TRP A 56 -6.14 -7.62 -7.74
C TRP A 56 -7.18 -8.67 -7.39
N ARG A 57 -7.81 -9.27 -8.41
CA ARG A 57 -8.77 -10.36 -8.27
C ARG A 57 -8.15 -11.56 -7.55
N ASP A 58 -6.90 -11.92 -7.88
CA ASP A 58 -6.19 -13.07 -7.36
C ASP A 58 -4.65 -12.88 -7.43
N GLU A 59 -3.91 -13.78 -6.78
CA GLU A 59 -2.44 -13.73 -6.78
C GLU A 59 -1.86 -13.94 -8.19
N LYS A 60 -2.48 -14.76 -9.02
CA LYS A 60 -2.02 -15.05 -10.37
C LYS A 60 -2.00 -13.80 -11.27
N SER A 61 -3.02 -12.95 -11.14
CA SER A 61 -3.11 -11.67 -11.86
C SER A 61 -1.98 -10.72 -11.45
N LEU A 62 -1.72 -10.62 -10.16
CA LEU A 62 -0.61 -9.85 -9.62
C LEU A 62 0.76 -10.38 -10.10
N VAL A 63 0.94 -11.71 -10.16
CA VAL A 63 2.17 -12.32 -10.65
C VAL A 63 2.37 -12.02 -12.14
N ARG A 64 1.32 -12.04 -12.97
CA ARG A 64 1.41 -11.65 -14.39
C ARG A 64 1.94 -10.23 -14.53
N TRP A 65 1.42 -9.28 -13.75
CA TRP A 65 1.92 -7.91 -13.75
C TRP A 65 3.38 -7.81 -13.33
N ARG A 66 3.75 -8.47 -12.24
CA ARG A 66 5.13 -8.47 -11.74
C ARG A 66 6.13 -8.97 -12.79
N THR A 67 5.75 -9.97 -13.60
CA THR A 67 6.62 -10.61 -14.60
C THR A 67 6.45 -10.05 -16.01
N GLN A 68 5.59 -9.05 -16.21
CA GLN A 68 5.46 -8.35 -17.48
C GLN A 68 6.78 -7.64 -17.84
N GLY A 69 7.25 -7.84 -19.08
CA GLY A 69 8.62 -7.49 -19.46
C GLY A 69 8.96 -6.01 -19.31
N GLU A 70 8.09 -5.12 -19.75
CA GLU A 70 8.29 -3.67 -19.62
C GLU A 70 8.29 -3.22 -18.14
N HIS A 71 7.35 -3.76 -17.35
CA HIS A 71 7.30 -3.50 -15.92
C HIS A 71 8.56 -4.02 -15.21
N HIS A 72 9.07 -5.21 -15.60
CA HIS A 72 10.31 -5.75 -15.05
C HIS A 72 11.52 -4.83 -15.30
N GLU A 73 11.63 -4.29 -16.50
CA GLU A 73 12.71 -3.33 -16.83
C GLU A 73 12.58 -2.02 -16.03
N VAL A 74 11.35 -1.52 -15.86
CA VAL A 74 11.11 -0.34 -15.01
C VAL A 74 11.42 -0.62 -13.54
N GLN A 75 11.12 -1.81 -13.04
CA GLN A 75 11.51 -2.21 -11.67
C GLN A 75 13.03 -2.19 -11.49
N ARG A 76 13.78 -2.72 -12.47
CA ARG A 76 15.24 -2.69 -12.45
C ARG A 76 15.79 -1.26 -12.44
N LYS A 77 15.31 -0.39 -13.35
CA LYS A 77 15.68 1.03 -13.40
C LYS A 77 15.30 1.75 -12.11
N GLY A 78 14.09 1.52 -11.62
CA GLY A 78 13.62 2.09 -10.36
C GLY A 78 14.61 1.82 -9.24
N ARG A 79 14.98 0.55 -9.08
CA ARG A 79 15.90 0.10 -8.04
C ARG A 79 17.31 0.69 -8.18
N CYS A 80 17.87 0.74 -9.39
CA CYS A 80 19.25 1.18 -9.60
C CYS A 80 19.42 2.71 -9.69
N GLU A 81 18.41 3.42 -10.19
CA GLU A 81 18.60 4.79 -10.65
C GLU A 81 17.64 5.79 -9.99
N VAL A 82 16.43 5.35 -9.61
CA VAL A 82 15.33 6.26 -9.27
C VAL A 82 15.03 6.30 -7.78
N PHE A 83 15.10 5.17 -7.07
CA PHE A 83 14.68 5.10 -5.67
C PHE A 83 15.85 5.29 -4.70
N LEU A 84 15.58 5.99 -3.62
CA LEU A 84 16.40 5.97 -2.41
C LEU A 84 16.11 4.72 -1.60
N ASP A 85 14.81 4.44 -1.42
CA ASP A 85 14.35 3.29 -0.66
C ASP A 85 12.95 2.86 -1.10
N TYR A 86 12.56 1.64 -0.81
CA TYR A 86 11.20 1.16 -0.90
C TYR A 86 10.93 -0.01 0.05
N HIS A 87 9.68 -0.12 0.44
CA HIS A 87 9.13 -1.25 1.19
C HIS A 87 7.90 -1.78 0.44
N LEU A 88 7.90 -3.06 0.08
CA LEU A 88 6.84 -3.69 -0.69
C LEU A 88 6.26 -4.86 0.08
N ARG A 89 4.95 -4.80 0.28
CA ARG A 89 4.19 -5.91 0.86
C ARG A 89 3.16 -6.41 -0.13
N VAL A 90 3.14 -7.72 -0.32
CA VAL A 90 2.08 -8.42 -1.03
C VAL A 90 1.20 -9.09 0.00
N GLY A 91 -0.10 -8.90 -0.11
CA GLY A 91 -1.03 -9.50 0.84
C GLY A 91 -2.36 -9.90 0.25
N GLN A 92 -3.01 -10.83 0.95
CA GLN A 92 -4.37 -11.26 0.67
C GLN A 92 -5.35 -10.46 1.53
N LEU A 93 -6.40 -9.91 0.90
CA LEU A 93 -7.49 -9.29 1.64
C LEU A 93 -8.29 -10.38 2.37
N THR A 94 -8.33 -10.26 3.70
CA THR A 94 -9.14 -11.13 4.58
C THR A 94 -10.44 -10.45 5.03
N LYS A 95 -10.53 -9.14 4.89
CA LYS A 95 -11.72 -8.32 5.15
C LYS A 95 -11.76 -7.10 4.23
N ASP A 96 -12.95 -6.74 3.78
CA ASP A 96 -13.22 -5.51 3.05
C ASP A 96 -14.66 -5.10 3.34
N SER A 97 -14.87 -3.91 3.88
CA SER A 97 -16.21 -3.41 4.21
C SER A 97 -17.01 -2.94 2.99
N GLN A 98 -16.31 -2.70 1.87
CA GLN A 98 -16.88 -2.23 0.59
C GLN A 98 -16.16 -2.91 -0.58
N PRO A 99 -16.32 -4.25 -0.75
CA PRO A 99 -15.66 -4.96 -1.83
C PRO A 99 -16.15 -4.41 -3.18
N PRO A 100 -15.27 -4.30 -4.20
CA PRO A 100 -15.67 -3.89 -5.52
C PRO A 100 -16.76 -4.79 -6.09
N GLU A 101 -17.67 -4.21 -6.88
CA GLU A 101 -18.78 -4.94 -7.48
C GLU A 101 -18.29 -6.15 -8.28
N GLY A 102 -18.98 -7.27 -8.14
CA GLY A 102 -18.62 -8.54 -8.80
C GLY A 102 -17.42 -9.27 -8.20
N HIS A 103 -16.80 -8.74 -7.12
CA HIS A 103 -15.65 -9.35 -6.47
C HIS A 103 -16.01 -9.94 -5.12
N VAL A 104 -15.47 -11.13 -4.83
CA VAL A 104 -15.68 -11.84 -3.57
C VAL A 104 -14.33 -12.13 -2.93
N LEU A 105 -14.25 -11.93 -1.62
CA LEU A 105 -13.08 -12.35 -0.85
C LEU A 105 -13.07 -13.87 -0.77
N ARG A 106 -12.03 -14.49 -1.31
CA ARG A 106 -11.77 -15.92 -1.18
C ARG A 106 -10.39 -16.11 -0.59
N GLU A 107 -10.28 -16.92 0.42
CA GLU A 107 -8.97 -17.25 0.99
C GLU A 107 -8.23 -18.19 0.03
N GLN A 108 -7.02 -17.79 -0.40
CA GLN A 108 -6.17 -18.51 -1.34
C GLN A 108 -4.84 -18.91 -0.69
N ARG A 109 -4.40 -18.13 0.31
CA ARG A 109 -3.15 -18.32 1.02
C ARG A 109 -3.41 -18.32 2.51
N LEU A 110 -2.81 -19.26 3.22
CA LEU A 110 -2.87 -19.38 4.68
C LEU A 110 -1.55 -18.99 5.36
N ASP A 111 -0.47 -18.93 4.58
CA ASP A 111 0.84 -18.52 5.03
C ASP A 111 0.93 -17.00 5.23
N GLU A 112 1.85 -16.61 6.08
CA GLU A 112 2.21 -15.22 6.39
C GLU A 112 3.68 -14.98 6.12
N THR A 113 4.07 -13.70 5.98
CA THR A 113 5.49 -13.31 5.88
C THR A 113 6.26 -13.75 7.12
N ALA A 114 7.48 -14.22 6.90
CA ALA A 114 8.46 -14.48 7.95
C ALA A 114 9.52 -13.36 8.07
N ALA A 115 9.49 -12.38 7.15
CA ALA A 115 10.47 -11.29 7.09
C ALA A 115 10.02 -10.04 7.81
N GLY A 116 8.74 -9.68 7.71
CA GLY A 116 8.19 -8.45 8.27
C GLY A 116 8.00 -8.50 9.80
N ALA A 117 8.12 -7.35 10.46
CA ALA A 117 7.80 -7.20 11.88
C ALA A 117 6.30 -7.30 12.19
N GLY A 118 5.44 -7.12 11.17
CA GLY A 118 3.99 -7.26 11.25
C GLY A 118 3.47 -8.13 10.12
N THR A 119 2.56 -9.06 10.45
CA THR A 119 1.98 -9.98 9.47
C THR A 119 0.60 -9.55 8.96
N THR A 120 0.04 -8.50 9.54
CA THR A 120 -1.29 -7.99 9.19
C THR A 120 -1.28 -6.48 9.02
N VAL A 121 -2.01 -5.99 8.02
CA VAL A 121 -2.22 -4.56 7.79
C VAL A 121 -3.71 -4.26 7.79
N THR A 122 -4.12 -3.20 8.49
CA THR A 122 -5.43 -2.58 8.34
C THR A 122 -5.29 -1.29 7.54
N LEU A 123 -6.10 -1.14 6.50
CA LEU A 123 -6.23 0.09 5.72
C LEU A 123 -7.59 0.72 6.03
N LEU A 124 -7.58 1.99 6.38
CA LEU A 124 -8.78 2.79 6.61
C LEU A 124 -8.73 3.98 5.66
N ASP A 125 -9.58 4.00 4.66
CA ASP A 125 -9.69 5.10 3.72
C ASP A 125 -11.05 5.78 3.79
N ALA A 126 -11.06 7.08 3.61
CA ALA A 126 -12.26 7.91 3.57
C ALA A 126 -12.02 9.20 2.80
N ASN A 127 -13.11 9.79 2.33
CA ASN A 127 -13.06 11.13 1.77
C ASN A 127 -13.22 12.15 2.91
N ARG A 128 -12.21 12.99 3.13
CA ARG A 128 -12.22 14.08 4.10
C ARG A 128 -12.50 15.37 3.38
N PRO A 129 -13.66 15.98 3.58
CA PRO A 129 -13.97 17.27 2.96
C PRO A 129 -12.90 18.30 3.37
N GLN A 130 -12.33 18.98 2.37
CA GLN A 130 -11.40 20.08 2.59
C GLN A 130 -12.08 21.36 2.13
N ALA A 131 -12.07 22.40 2.99
CA ALA A 131 -12.50 23.71 2.54
C ALA A 131 -11.50 24.27 1.52
N ALA A 132 -12.01 24.90 0.46
CA ALA A 132 -11.17 25.54 -0.53
C ALA A 132 -10.23 26.57 0.13
N GLY A 133 -8.93 26.45 -0.10
CA GLY A 133 -7.90 27.31 0.51
C GLY A 133 -7.54 27.00 1.96
N ALA A 134 -8.06 25.92 2.55
CA ALA A 134 -7.65 25.49 3.89
C ALA A 134 -6.18 25.03 3.90
N ALA A 135 -5.46 25.38 4.97
CA ALA A 135 -4.14 24.85 5.21
C ALA A 135 -4.18 23.31 5.30
N ARG A 136 -3.09 22.65 4.86
CA ARG A 136 -2.97 21.20 4.95
C ARG A 136 -3.07 20.78 6.43
N ALA A 137 -3.96 19.85 6.74
CA ALA A 137 -4.11 19.35 8.10
C ALA A 137 -2.84 18.60 8.54
N ALA A 138 -2.53 18.68 9.83
CA ALA A 138 -1.42 17.93 10.41
C ALA A 138 -1.67 16.42 10.27
N SER A 139 -0.60 15.67 10.01
CA SER A 139 -0.67 14.19 9.83
C SER A 139 -1.39 13.49 10.98
N ASP A 140 -1.06 13.85 12.22
CA ASP A 140 -1.69 13.30 13.42
C ASP A 140 -3.18 13.57 13.50
N GLU A 141 -3.62 14.73 13.05
CA GLU A 141 -5.04 15.08 13.02
C GLU A 141 -5.79 14.20 12.01
N VAL A 142 -5.23 14.02 10.81
CA VAL A 142 -5.82 13.14 9.77
C VAL A 142 -5.85 11.70 10.24
N ALA A 143 -4.76 11.22 10.82
CA ALA A 143 -4.66 9.84 11.31
C ALA A 143 -5.66 9.57 12.45
N ARG A 144 -5.80 10.47 13.43
CA ARG A 144 -6.81 10.34 14.49
C ARG A 144 -8.22 10.46 13.94
N TRP A 145 -8.43 11.32 12.96
CA TRP A 145 -9.73 11.45 12.28
C TRP A 145 -10.14 10.14 11.60
N LEU A 146 -9.18 9.36 11.06
CA LEU A 146 -9.40 8.02 10.51
C LEU A 146 -9.49 6.91 11.57
N GLY A 147 -9.20 7.23 12.84
CA GLY A 147 -9.32 6.27 13.94
C GLY A 147 -8.00 5.76 14.50
N LEU A 148 -6.86 6.41 14.22
CA LEU A 148 -5.57 6.01 14.81
C LEU A 148 -5.65 5.98 16.34
N ALA A 149 -5.27 4.85 16.91
CA ALA A 149 -5.03 4.64 18.34
C ALA A 149 -3.55 4.24 18.53
N PRO A 150 -2.62 5.21 18.76
CA PRO A 150 -1.18 4.92 18.79
C PRO A 150 -0.76 3.93 19.87
N ALA A 151 -1.52 3.86 20.98
CA ALA A 151 -1.29 2.92 22.09
C ALA A 151 -1.97 1.56 21.90
N ALA A 152 -2.57 1.28 20.73
CA ALA A 152 -3.22 0.00 20.47
C ALA A 152 -2.23 -1.16 20.59
N ARG A 153 -2.58 -2.17 21.38
CA ARG A 153 -1.71 -3.32 21.62
C ARG A 153 -1.45 -4.09 20.34
N GLY A 154 -0.18 -4.31 20.04
CA GLY A 154 0.25 -5.02 18.83
C GLY A 154 0.38 -4.15 17.58
N LEU A 155 0.16 -2.83 17.67
CA LEU A 155 0.50 -1.90 16.60
C LEU A 155 2.04 -1.83 16.49
N VAL A 156 2.57 -2.11 15.31
CA VAL A 156 4.01 -2.12 15.00
C VAL A 156 4.43 -0.80 14.37
N ALA A 157 3.65 -0.32 13.40
CA ALA A 157 3.91 0.91 12.68
C ALA A 157 2.60 1.46 12.10
N TRP A 158 2.61 2.75 11.78
CA TRP A 158 1.52 3.39 11.05
C TRP A 158 2.03 4.52 10.16
N ASP A 159 1.27 4.82 9.14
CA ASP A 159 1.44 6.01 8.31
C ASP A 159 0.08 6.48 7.79
N VAL A 160 -0.03 7.75 7.47
CA VAL A 160 -1.23 8.34 6.88
C VAL A 160 -0.86 9.10 5.62
N PHE A 161 -1.72 8.98 4.60
CA PHE A 161 -1.43 9.50 3.28
C PHE A 161 -2.62 10.26 2.70
N ASP A 162 -2.36 11.19 1.78
CA ASP A 162 -3.36 11.83 0.92
C ASP A 162 -3.22 11.35 -0.54
N ALA A 163 -4.36 11.14 -1.20
CA ALA A 163 -4.36 10.71 -2.60
C ALA A 163 -3.80 11.80 -3.52
N VAL A 164 -2.95 11.41 -4.47
CA VAL A 164 -2.27 12.34 -5.37
C VAL A 164 -3.25 12.96 -6.39
N LEU A 165 -4.21 12.17 -6.86
CA LEU A 165 -5.13 12.58 -7.95
C LEU A 165 -6.56 12.86 -7.47
N THR A 166 -6.89 12.50 -6.24
CA THR A 166 -8.25 12.64 -5.68
C THR A 166 -8.19 13.49 -4.42
N PRO A 167 -8.29 14.82 -4.52
CA PRO A 167 -8.25 15.70 -3.36
C PRO A 167 -9.30 15.32 -2.32
N GLY A 168 -8.85 15.22 -1.07
CA GLY A 168 -9.72 14.86 0.07
C GLY A 168 -9.76 13.36 0.38
N GLU A 169 -9.37 12.50 -0.53
CA GLU A 169 -9.21 11.08 -0.23
C GLU A 169 -7.94 10.86 0.59
N VAL A 170 -8.09 10.27 1.76
CA VAL A 170 -7.01 9.97 2.70
C VAL A 170 -7.05 8.51 3.12
N ILE A 171 -5.89 7.94 3.41
CA ILE A 171 -5.77 6.56 3.87
C ILE A 171 -4.83 6.46 5.07
N LEU A 172 -5.24 5.72 6.09
CA LEU A 172 -4.42 5.32 7.24
C LEU A 172 -4.01 3.86 7.06
N LEU A 173 -2.73 3.60 7.13
CA LEU A 173 -2.12 2.28 7.09
C LEU A 173 -1.62 1.93 8.49
N LEU A 174 -2.13 0.83 9.05
CA LEU A 174 -1.77 0.31 10.36
C LEU A 174 -1.14 -1.06 10.19
N SER A 175 0.12 -1.21 10.58
CA SER A 175 0.83 -2.51 10.58
C SER A 175 0.71 -3.14 11.96
N TRP A 176 0.21 -4.38 12.02
CA TRP A 176 -0.02 -5.12 13.25
C TRP A 176 0.91 -6.31 13.33
N ARG A 177 1.34 -6.64 14.56
CA ARG A 177 2.14 -7.84 14.80
C ARG A 177 1.47 -9.09 14.25
N ASP A 178 0.14 -9.21 14.40
CA ASP A 178 -0.64 -10.37 13.99
C ASP A 178 -2.11 -9.99 13.73
N GLN A 179 -2.87 -10.91 13.15
CA GLN A 179 -4.28 -10.74 12.86
C GLN A 179 -5.13 -10.49 14.12
N ALA A 180 -4.80 -11.11 15.25
CA ALA A 180 -5.57 -10.96 16.48
C ALA A 180 -5.49 -9.51 17.02
N ALA A 181 -4.34 -8.87 16.89
CA ALA A 181 -4.16 -7.45 17.25
C ALA A 181 -4.99 -6.53 16.34
N ALA A 182 -4.99 -6.78 15.03
CA ALA A 182 -5.82 -6.04 14.08
C ALA A 182 -7.31 -6.19 14.39
N GLU A 183 -7.78 -7.40 14.67
CA GLU A 183 -9.17 -7.67 15.01
C GLU A 183 -9.60 -7.03 16.33
N ALA A 184 -8.70 -7.01 17.31
CA ALA A 184 -8.96 -6.35 18.60
C ALA A 184 -9.17 -4.84 18.41
N PHE A 185 -8.32 -4.21 17.60
CA PHE A 185 -8.49 -2.80 17.23
C PHE A 185 -9.79 -2.57 16.46
N GLU A 186 -10.08 -3.36 15.44
CA GLU A 186 -11.26 -3.22 14.58
C GLU A 186 -12.58 -3.36 15.35
N ARG A 187 -12.62 -4.19 16.40
CA ARG A 187 -13.83 -4.32 17.28
C ARG A 187 -14.12 -3.05 18.06
N GLY A 188 -13.12 -2.28 18.41
CA GLY A 188 -13.27 -1.00 19.11
C GLY A 188 -13.43 0.21 18.20
N LEU A 189 -13.31 0.02 16.90
CA LEU A 189 -13.30 1.11 15.94
C LEU A 189 -14.71 1.60 15.61
N SER A 190 -14.98 2.87 15.85
CA SER A 190 -16.16 3.56 15.34
C SER A 190 -15.87 4.12 13.95
N MET A 191 -16.25 3.38 12.92
CA MET A 191 -16.04 3.82 11.53
C MET A 191 -16.88 5.04 11.19
N ARG A 192 -16.31 5.97 10.43
CA ARG A 192 -17.04 7.10 9.86
C ARG A 192 -17.93 6.64 8.71
N ALA A 193 -19.01 7.37 8.50
CA ALA A 193 -19.87 7.15 7.33
C ALA A 193 -19.05 7.30 6.03
N GLY A 194 -19.16 6.35 5.13
CA GLY A 194 -18.43 6.30 3.87
C GLY A 194 -16.98 5.82 3.97
N ALA A 195 -16.45 5.58 5.17
CA ALA A 195 -15.12 5.00 5.31
C ALA A 195 -15.11 3.52 4.92
N ARG A 196 -14.04 3.09 4.24
CA ARG A 196 -13.76 1.70 3.87
C ARG A 196 -12.68 1.14 4.78
N LEU A 197 -12.90 -0.07 5.30
CA LEU A 197 -11.91 -0.83 6.06
C LEU A 197 -11.50 -2.05 5.26
N ARG A 198 -10.20 -2.24 5.08
CA ARG A 198 -9.61 -3.44 4.49
C ARG A 198 -8.60 -4.05 5.47
N ARG A 199 -8.63 -5.36 5.65
CA ARG A 199 -7.62 -6.09 6.40
C ARG A 199 -6.86 -7.00 5.44
N VAL A 200 -5.54 -6.96 5.54
CA VAL A 200 -4.60 -7.64 4.64
C VAL A 200 -3.71 -8.56 5.47
N ARG A 201 -3.71 -9.86 5.14
CA ARG A 201 -2.67 -10.79 5.59
C ARG A 201 -1.48 -10.62 4.67
N VAL A 202 -0.34 -10.24 5.21
CA VAL A 202 0.91 -10.06 4.44
C VAL A 202 1.54 -11.43 4.18
N VAL A 203 1.68 -11.79 2.93
CA VAL A 203 2.26 -13.08 2.50
C VAL A 203 3.70 -12.94 2.00
N ARG A 204 4.12 -11.72 1.65
CA ARG A 204 5.52 -11.36 1.33
C ARG A 204 5.80 -9.94 1.79
N ASP A 205 6.97 -9.76 2.38
CA ASP A 205 7.48 -8.48 2.86
C ASP A 205 8.95 -8.35 2.45
N TYR A 206 9.28 -7.35 1.63
CA TYR A 206 10.64 -7.10 1.21
C TYR A 206 10.85 -5.64 0.83
N GLY A 207 12.08 -5.20 0.86
CA GLY A 207 12.45 -3.82 0.56
C GLY A 207 13.63 -3.68 -0.38
N MET A 208 14.16 -2.47 -0.43
CA MET A 208 15.34 -2.13 -1.22
C MET A 208 16.54 -2.97 -0.79
N PHE A 209 16.73 -3.13 0.52
CA PHE A 209 17.88 -3.76 1.13
C PHE A 209 17.55 -5.14 1.71
N ASP A 210 16.41 -5.33 2.34
CA ASP A 210 15.96 -6.66 2.78
C ASP A 210 15.24 -7.39 1.63
N ARG A 211 15.90 -8.39 1.08
CA ARG A 211 15.44 -9.13 -0.10
C ARG A 211 15.02 -10.57 0.19
N ARG A 212 14.91 -10.97 1.46
CA ARG A 212 14.66 -12.36 1.87
C ARG A 212 13.43 -12.98 1.20
N GLU A 213 12.35 -12.24 1.04
CA GLU A 213 11.11 -12.70 0.39
C GLU A 213 10.90 -12.15 -1.01
N ALA A 214 11.88 -11.44 -1.56
CA ALA A 214 11.77 -10.90 -2.90
C ALA A 214 11.72 -12.02 -3.95
N PRO A 215 10.71 -12.04 -4.81
CA PRO A 215 10.56 -13.11 -5.80
C PRO A 215 11.50 -12.99 -7.00
N GLN A 216 12.15 -11.83 -7.17
CA GLN A 216 13.10 -11.58 -8.24
C GLN A 216 14.49 -11.34 -7.67
N TYR A 217 15.49 -11.85 -8.37
CA TYR A 217 16.87 -11.50 -8.10
C TYR A 217 17.21 -10.18 -8.80
N TYR A 218 17.83 -9.27 -8.04
CA TYR A 218 18.50 -8.09 -8.55
C TYR A 218 19.85 -7.97 -7.86
N ALA A 219 20.83 -7.39 -8.56
CA ALA A 219 22.12 -7.09 -7.94
C ALA A 219 21.94 -6.20 -6.68
N ALA A 220 22.82 -6.39 -5.72
CA ALA A 220 22.84 -5.51 -4.54
C ALA A 220 23.09 -4.07 -4.96
N VAL A 221 22.44 -3.14 -4.29
CA VAL A 221 22.69 -1.70 -4.43
C VAL A 221 23.42 -1.20 -3.19
N ALA A 222 24.32 -0.23 -3.38
CA ALA A 222 24.97 0.42 -2.26
C ALA A 222 23.93 1.20 -1.43
N GLY A 223 24.00 1.04 -0.12
CA GLY A 223 23.19 1.81 0.83
C GLY A 223 23.76 3.20 1.03
#